data_63ead0cbb3517b884bd6ad1908b2d273
#
_entry.id   63ead0cbb3517b884bd6ad1908b2d273
#
_cell.length_a   1.000
_cell.length_b   1.000
_cell.length_c   1.000
_cell.angle_alpha   90.00
_cell.angle_beta   90.00
_cell.angle_gamma   90.00
#
_symmetry.space_group_name_H-M   'P 1'
#
loop_
_entity.id
_entity.type
_entity.pdbx_description
1 polymer ?
#
loop_
_entity_poly.entity_id
_entity_poly.type
_entity_poly.pdbx_seq_one_letter_code
_entity_poly.pdbx_strand_id
1 'polypeptide(L)'
;EGLREMKWIADHMLVRGVNWFTPHAFSMAPFPDWDCPPHFYAHGNNPQWPHFGQLMSYMNRTATLLSGGCATRPVAILYHADAEWAGSAMPIERVAAELTRAQIDFDFVPAEAFEDKSRYKVSIADGLLGVNSCRYQAFVMPSATFIGAKTAKAARRMTDAGVMVLAVDKVPGAFYDTDGAVELGGLVATPLADVARALASAGLQTVVSDTPQPWLRALRYERAGETYVMLVNEHPRERIDCTVALATGERLCGTRLDLLNGTEPVAFDGVLELAPFESCIVVLEAGSEDAPGDGAIDADTSLGLRIEGPWTVALSPVGSNGAFGEAQELKHLGDLTADLFTGTCGTYRYHASFELANDCADATIDLGDVYETATLTLDGRSLGTRICPPYRFAAGALSAGAHELTIDIINTLDHAIPDIFALTEPVAP
;
A
#
# COMPACT_ATOMS: atom_id res chain seq x y z
N GLU A 1 -3.94 -14.54 -9.45
CA GLU A 1 -3.71 -13.58 -8.34
C GLU A 1 -4.43 -14.09 -7.09
N GLY A 2 -3.72 -14.13 -5.96
CA GLY A 2 -4.27 -14.52 -4.67
C GLY A 2 -4.76 -13.32 -3.86
N LEU A 3 -5.38 -13.60 -2.70
CA LEU A 3 -5.89 -12.55 -1.79
C LEU A 3 -4.80 -11.62 -1.29
N ARG A 4 -3.57 -12.10 -1.15
CA ARG A 4 -2.41 -11.30 -0.76
C ARG A 4 -2.12 -10.20 -1.78
N GLU A 5 -2.08 -10.54 -3.07
CA GLU A 5 -1.85 -9.59 -4.16
C GLU A 5 -3.04 -8.65 -4.35
N MET A 6 -4.26 -9.17 -4.25
CA MET A 6 -5.47 -8.33 -4.29
C MET A 6 -5.49 -7.29 -3.16
N LYS A 7 -5.04 -7.67 -1.96
CA LYS A 7 -4.90 -6.73 -0.82
C LYS A 7 -3.85 -5.67 -1.13
N TRP A 8 -2.71 -6.06 -1.69
CA TRP A 8 -1.66 -5.12 -2.09
C TRP A 8 -2.16 -4.12 -3.15
N ILE A 9 -2.90 -4.59 -4.17
CA ILE A 9 -3.52 -3.73 -5.19
C ILE A 9 -4.53 -2.78 -4.53
N ALA A 10 -5.34 -3.27 -3.60
CA ALA A 10 -6.29 -2.43 -2.87
C ALA A 10 -5.57 -1.32 -2.08
N ASP A 11 -4.50 -1.64 -1.37
CA ASP A 11 -3.68 -0.68 -0.62
C ASP A 11 -3.00 0.34 -1.53
N HIS A 12 -2.46 -0.13 -2.66
CA HIS A 12 -1.88 0.73 -3.69
C HIS A 12 -2.87 1.79 -4.16
N MET A 13 -4.13 1.43 -4.34
CA MET A 13 -5.19 2.36 -4.74
C MET A 13 -5.65 3.24 -3.56
N LEU A 14 -5.88 2.65 -2.38
CA LEU A 14 -6.36 3.35 -1.19
C LEU A 14 -5.40 4.47 -0.76
N VAL A 15 -4.11 4.18 -0.70
CA VAL A 15 -3.09 5.17 -0.29
C VAL A 15 -2.93 6.30 -1.30
N ARG A 16 -3.41 6.12 -2.53
CA ARG A 16 -3.50 7.16 -3.57
C ARG A 16 -4.86 7.86 -3.61
N GLY A 17 -5.75 7.52 -2.67
CA GLY A 17 -7.04 8.19 -2.47
C GLY A 17 -8.21 7.58 -3.26
N VAL A 18 -8.04 6.43 -3.89
CA VAL A 18 -9.16 5.66 -4.44
C VAL A 18 -9.89 4.99 -3.29
N ASN A 19 -11.17 5.37 -3.08
CA ASN A 19 -11.98 4.89 -1.96
C ASN A 19 -13.34 4.31 -2.39
N TRP A 20 -13.51 4.04 -3.66
CA TRP A 20 -14.68 3.38 -4.23
C TRP A 20 -14.24 2.28 -5.17
N PHE A 21 -14.62 1.05 -4.85
CA PHE A 21 -14.21 -0.14 -5.58
C PHE A 21 -15.41 -0.90 -6.13
N THR A 22 -15.29 -1.35 -7.36
CA THR A 22 -16.22 -2.28 -7.98
C THR A 22 -15.43 -3.51 -8.42
N PRO A 23 -15.35 -4.55 -7.58
CA PRO A 23 -14.60 -5.75 -7.92
C PRO A 23 -15.16 -6.43 -9.16
N HIS A 24 -14.29 -6.82 -10.08
CA HIS A 24 -14.58 -7.54 -11.32
C HIS A 24 -13.59 -8.71 -11.43
N ALA A 25 -13.98 -10.01 -11.59
CA ALA A 25 -15.29 -10.36 -12.07
C ALA A 25 -15.82 -11.68 -11.45
N PHE A 26 -17.11 -11.83 -11.60
CA PHE A 26 -17.83 -13.09 -11.38
C PHE A 26 -18.34 -13.56 -12.74
N SER A 27 -17.58 -14.43 -13.41
CA SER A 27 -17.92 -14.92 -14.73
C SER A 27 -19.13 -15.86 -14.68
N MET A 28 -20.02 -15.74 -15.68
CA MET A 28 -21.13 -16.67 -15.91
C MET A 28 -20.73 -17.84 -16.82
N ALA A 29 -19.59 -17.75 -17.50
CA ALA A 29 -19.09 -18.79 -18.35
C ALA A 29 -18.57 -20.00 -17.55
N PRO A 30 -18.54 -21.22 -18.11
CA PRO A 30 -17.90 -22.36 -17.48
C PRO A 30 -16.42 -22.07 -17.15
N PHE A 31 -15.93 -22.61 -16.04
CA PHE A 31 -14.52 -22.50 -15.68
C PHE A 31 -13.68 -23.51 -16.50
N PRO A 32 -12.47 -23.12 -16.96
CA PRO A 32 -11.86 -21.80 -16.93
C PRO A 32 -12.44 -20.85 -17.98
N ASP A 33 -12.68 -19.59 -17.58
CA ASP A 33 -13.05 -18.52 -18.49
C ASP A 33 -11.83 -17.64 -18.74
N TRP A 34 -11.32 -17.66 -19.96
CA TRP A 34 -10.11 -16.95 -20.33
C TRP A 34 -10.33 -15.47 -20.68
N ASP A 35 -11.60 -15.10 -20.86
CA ASP A 35 -11.97 -13.73 -21.20
C ASP A 35 -12.20 -12.83 -19.96
N CYS A 36 -12.41 -13.40 -18.80
CA CYS A 36 -12.83 -12.68 -17.61
C CYS A 36 -12.04 -13.05 -16.33
N PRO A 37 -10.71 -12.92 -16.29
CA PRO A 37 -9.96 -12.94 -15.04
C PRO A 37 -10.09 -11.58 -14.30
N PRO A 38 -9.90 -11.51 -12.95
CA PRO A 38 -9.65 -12.59 -12.03
C PRO A 38 -10.90 -13.39 -11.70
N HIS A 39 -10.71 -14.66 -11.39
CA HIS A 39 -11.79 -15.57 -11.03
C HIS A 39 -12.00 -15.60 -9.51
N PHE A 40 -12.76 -14.67 -8.95
CA PHE A 40 -12.96 -14.61 -7.50
C PHE A 40 -13.58 -15.88 -6.93
N TYR A 41 -14.66 -16.36 -7.52
CA TYR A 41 -15.32 -17.60 -7.12
C TYR A 41 -14.90 -18.79 -8.00
N ALA A 42 -14.69 -18.57 -9.28
CA ALA A 42 -14.32 -19.57 -10.29
C ALA A 42 -15.21 -20.83 -10.24
N HIS A 43 -16.52 -20.66 -10.08
CA HIS A 43 -17.50 -21.77 -9.92
C HIS A 43 -17.13 -22.78 -8.83
N GLY A 44 -16.55 -22.28 -7.72
CA GLY A 44 -16.08 -23.09 -6.60
C GLY A 44 -14.67 -23.64 -6.73
N ASN A 45 -13.96 -23.30 -7.81
CA ASN A 45 -12.58 -23.76 -8.03
C ASN A 45 -11.51 -22.85 -7.39
N ASN A 46 -11.87 -21.63 -6.93
CA ASN A 46 -10.91 -20.81 -6.20
C ASN A 46 -10.83 -21.25 -4.73
N PRO A 47 -9.70 -21.84 -4.29
CA PRO A 47 -9.57 -22.33 -2.92
C PRO A 47 -9.59 -21.21 -1.87
N GLN A 48 -9.23 -19.97 -2.23
CA GLN A 48 -9.21 -18.84 -1.32
C GLN A 48 -10.57 -18.14 -1.19
N TRP A 49 -11.59 -18.52 -1.96
CA TRP A 49 -12.93 -17.93 -1.91
C TRP A 49 -13.53 -17.80 -0.49
N PRO A 50 -13.37 -18.81 0.40
CA PRO A 50 -13.90 -18.69 1.77
C PRO A 50 -13.37 -17.47 2.55
N HIS A 51 -12.18 -16.95 2.20
CA HIS A 51 -11.55 -15.81 2.85
C HIS A 51 -11.73 -14.49 2.09
N PHE A 52 -12.37 -14.50 0.93
CA PHE A 52 -12.62 -13.30 0.12
C PHE A 52 -13.41 -12.23 0.89
N GLY A 53 -14.34 -12.65 1.74
CA GLY A 53 -15.11 -11.75 2.62
C GLY A 53 -14.25 -10.94 3.59
N GLN A 54 -13.10 -11.49 4.03
CA GLN A 54 -12.15 -10.77 4.90
C GLN A 54 -11.50 -9.59 4.15
N LEU A 55 -11.08 -9.82 2.90
CA LEU A 55 -10.55 -8.76 2.04
C LEU A 55 -11.60 -7.68 1.76
N MET A 56 -12.83 -8.07 1.41
CA MET A 56 -13.91 -7.10 1.16
C MET A 56 -14.25 -6.28 2.40
N SER A 57 -14.26 -6.91 3.57
CA SER A 57 -14.48 -6.21 4.84
C SER A 57 -13.36 -5.22 5.16
N TYR A 58 -12.12 -5.60 4.91
CA TYR A 58 -10.97 -4.70 5.03
C TYR A 58 -11.09 -3.48 4.11
N MET A 59 -11.34 -3.72 2.81
CA MET A 59 -11.50 -2.64 1.82
C MET A 59 -12.63 -1.69 2.21
N ASN A 60 -13.78 -2.21 2.65
CA ASN A 60 -14.91 -1.40 3.08
C ASN A 60 -14.60 -0.56 4.33
N ARG A 61 -13.94 -1.14 5.35
CA ARG A 61 -13.55 -0.39 6.56
C ARG A 61 -12.58 0.72 6.22
N THR A 62 -11.53 0.42 5.46
CA THR A 62 -10.50 1.39 5.07
C THR A 62 -11.09 2.49 4.18
N ALA A 63 -11.86 2.13 3.16
CA ALA A 63 -12.53 3.10 2.29
C ALA A 63 -13.52 4.00 3.06
N THR A 64 -14.21 3.47 4.07
CA THR A 64 -15.11 4.25 4.93
C THR A 64 -14.34 5.29 5.76
N LEU A 65 -13.19 4.93 6.32
CA LEU A 65 -12.33 5.89 7.04
C LEU A 65 -11.80 6.98 6.11
N LEU A 66 -11.40 6.61 4.91
CA LEU A 66 -10.85 7.51 3.89
C LEU A 66 -11.92 8.13 2.98
N SER A 67 -13.16 8.31 3.49
CA SER A 67 -14.28 8.93 2.77
C SER A 67 -14.94 10.03 3.57
N GLY A 68 -15.52 11.01 2.88
CA GLY A 68 -16.26 12.12 3.51
C GLY A 68 -15.37 13.18 4.18
N GLY A 69 -14.08 13.18 3.88
CA GLY A 69 -13.09 14.16 4.32
C GLY A 69 -12.24 14.68 3.16
N CYS A 70 -11.01 15.05 3.44
CA CYS A 70 -10.06 15.59 2.46
C CYS A 70 -8.66 15.00 2.65
N ALA A 71 -8.05 14.56 1.56
CA ALA A 71 -6.63 14.22 1.56
C ALA A 71 -5.78 15.49 1.54
N THR A 72 -4.72 15.53 2.32
CA THR A 72 -3.75 16.63 2.32
C THR A 72 -2.70 16.37 1.24
N ARG A 73 -2.81 17.07 0.11
CA ARG A 73 -1.89 16.99 -1.02
C ARG A 73 -1.30 18.36 -1.32
N PRO A 74 -0.05 18.60 -0.92
CA PRO A 74 0.53 19.95 -1.05
C PRO A 74 0.99 20.29 -2.46
N VAL A 75 1.09 19.31 -3.36
CA VAL A 75 1.67 19.49 -4.69
C VAL A 75 0.64 19.25 -5.79
N ALA A 76 0.58 20.14 -6.78
CA ALA A 76 -0.11 19.94 -8.04
C ALA A 76 0.91 19.66 -9.14
N ILE A 77 0.74 18.57 -9.89
CA ILE A 77 1.51 18.28 -11.12
C ILE A 77 0.64 18.66 -12.31
N LEU A 78 1.15 19.46 -13.22
CA LEU A 78 0.46 19.81 -14.46
C LEU A 78 0.28 18.56 -15.34
N TYR A 79 -0.97 18.21 -15.62
CA TYR A 79 -1.30 17.26 -16.68
C TYR A 79 -1.31 18.00 -18.02
N HIS A 80 -0.31 17.72 -18.89
CA HIS A 80 -0.01 18.53 -20.06
C HIS A 80 -0.21 17.79 -21.40
N ALA A 81 -1.30 17.03 -21.53
CA ALA A 81 -1.57 16.21 -22.72
C ALA A 81 -1.45 16.98 -24.05
N ASP A 82 -1.93 18.23 -24.11
CA ASP A 82 -1.84 19.04 -25.33
C ASP A 82 -0.38 19.38 -25.70
N ALA A 83 0.49 19.55 -24.71
CA ALA A 83 1.90 19.78 -24.93
C ALA A 83 2.61 18.50 -25.45
N GLU A 84 2.18 17.32 -25.03
CA GLU A 84 2.66 16.03 -25.55
C GLU A 84 2.30 15.85 -27.04
N TRP A 85 1.08 16.25 -27.41
CA TRP A 85 0.65 16.18 -28.81
C TRP A 85 1.32 17.25 -29.69
N ALA A 86 1.66 18.40 -29.10
CA ALA A 86 2.31 19.49 -29.84
C ALA A 86 3.81 19.28 -30.11
N GLY A 87 4.48 18.47 -29.26
CA GLY A 87 5.91 18.26 -29.41
C GLY A 87 6.56 17.38 -28.36
N SER A 88 7.85 17.63 -28.12
CA SER A 88 8.58 16.84 -27.12
C SER A 88 8.14 17.21 -25.69
N ALA A 89 7.72 16.22 -24.94
CA ALA A 89 7.33 16.34 -23.54
C ALA A 89 7.81 15.14 -22.72
N MET A 90 7.93 15.33 -21.41
CA MET A 90 8.24 14.27 -20.45
C MET A 90 6.96 13.55 -20.06
N PRO A 91 6.91 12.21 -20.02
CA PRO A 91 5.81 11.49 -19.40
C PRO A 91 5.65 11.92 -17.92
N ILE A 92 4.42 12.27 -17.53
CA ILE A 92 4.13 12.81 -16.18
C ILE A 92 4.47 11.81 -15.07
N GLU A 93 4.42 10.53 -15.37
CA GLU A 93 4.72 9.43 -14.44
C GLU A 93 6.15 9.51 -13.90
N ARG A 94 7.08 10.11 -14.66
CA ARG A 94 8.47 10.29 -14.20
C ARG A 94 8.53 11.23 -13.00
N VAL A 95 7.79 12.34 -13.04
CA VAL A 95 7.69 13.26 -11.92
C VAL A 95 6.95 12.60 -10.77
N ALA A 96 5.81 11.96 -11.05
CA ALA A 96 5.02 11.25 -10.06
C ALA A 96 5.84 10.19 -9.30
N ALA A 97 6.69 9.42 -10.00
CA ALA A 97 7.55 8.42 -9.40
C ALA A 97 8.55 9.02 -8.41
N GLU A 98 9.21 10.14 -8.76
CA GLU A 98 10.16 10.81 -7.86
C GLU A 98 9.46 11.32 -6.59
N LEU A 99 8.28 11.93 -6.72
CA LEU A 99 7.51 12.42 -5.57
C LEU A 99 7.03 11.27 -4.69
N THR A 100 6.52 10.21 -5.30
CA THR A 100 6.01 9.03 -4.60
C THR A 100 7.12 8.35 -3.77
N ARG A 101 8.34 8.22 -4.32
CA ARG A 101 9.51 7.65 -3.62
C ARG A 101 9.96 8.51 -2.43
N ALA A 102 9.65 9.80 -2.47
CA ALA A 102 10.00 10.76 -1.42
C ALA A 102 8.86 11.03 -0.44
N GLN A 103 7.78 10.26 -0.45
CA GLN A 103 6.57 10.44 0.37
C GLN A 103 5.95 11.85 0.23
N ILE A 104 5.97 12.41 -0.97
CA ILE A 104 5.31 13.67 -1.31
C ILE A 104 4.03 13.35 -2.05
N ASP A 105 2.88 13.62 -1.44
CA ASP A 105 1.57 13.38 -2.08
C ASP A 105 1.19 14.54 -3.00
N PHE A 106 0.47 14.24 -4.08
CA PHE A 106 0.15 15.18 -5.14
C PHE A 106 -1.17 14.86 -5.83
N ASP A 107 -1.70 15.84 -6.56
CA ASP A 107 -2.76 15.66 -7.55
C ASP A 107 -2.27 16.05 -8.94
N PHE A 108 -2.82 15.41 -9.98
CA PHE A 108 -2.70 15.89 -11.34
C PHE A 108 -3.75 16.97 -11.61
N VAL A 109 -3.31 18.15 -12.06
CA VAL A 109 -4.19 19.26 -12.42
C VAL A 109 -4.14 19.45 -13.93
N PRO A 110 -5.26 19.27 -14.65
CA PRO A 110 -5.26 19.42 -16.10
C PRO A 110 -5.10 20.88 -16.51
N ALA A 111 -4.49 21.11 -17.68
CA ALA A 111 -4.31 22.45 -18.25
C ALA A 111 -5.66 23.20 -18.43
N GLU A 112 -6.73 22.48 -18.73
CA GLU A 112 -8.10 23.00 -18.82
C GLU A 112 -8.55 23.75 -17.55
N ALA A 113 -8.03 23.42 -16.38
CA ALA A 113 -8.35 24.12 -15.14
C ALA A 113 -7.99 25.61 -15.22
N PHE A 114 -6.96 25.96 -15.98
CA PHE A 114 -6.54 27.35 -16.20
C PHE A 114 -7.27 28.00 -17.36
N GLU A 115 -7.92 27.25 -18.22
CA GLU A 115 -8.74 27.71 -19.33
C GLU A 115 -10.15 28.06 -18.90
N ASP A 116 -10.79 27.20 -18.11
CA ASP A 116 -12.12 27.41 -17.51
C ASP A 116 -12.03 27.51 -15.98
N LYS A 117 -11.53 28.66 -15.52
CA LYS A 117 -11.36 28.93 -14.09
C LYS A 117 -12.67 28.92 -13.29
N SER A 118 -13.79 29.18 -13.94
CA SER A 118 -15.10 29.19 -13.28
C SER A 118 -15.56 27.78 -12.96
N ARG A 119 -15.42 26.86 -13.89
CA ARG A 119 -15.74 25.44 -13.72
C ARG A 119 -14.88 24.78 -12.63
N TYR A 120 -13.59 25.03 -12.64
CA TYR A 120 -12.64 24.45 -11.69
C TYR A 120 -12.43 25.31 -10.43
N LYS A 121 -13.13 26.43 -10.29
CA LYS A 121 -13.04 27.37 -9.15
C LYS A 121 -11.60 27.72 -8.80
N VAL A 122 -10.78 27.98 -9.82
CA VAL A 122 -9.34 28.24 -9.64
C VAL A 122 -9.12 29.56 -8.92
N SER A 123 -8.35 29.52 -7.85
CA SER A 123 -7.86 30.70 -7.11
C SER A 123 -6.35 30.65 -6.96
N ILE A 124 -5.68 31.80 -6.98
CA ILE A 124 -4.24 31.93 -6.80
C ILE A 124 -4.04 33.13 -5.86
N ALA A 125 -3.71 32.87 -4.60
CA ALA A 125 -3.50 33.87 -3.57
C ALA A 125 -2.75 33.28 -2.38
N ASP A 126 -2.07 34.12 -1.61
CA ASP A 126 -1.48 33.81 -0.30
C ASP A 126 -0.58 32.55 -0.31
N GLY A 127 0.23 32.40 -1.37
CA GLY A 127 1.13 31.26 -1.52
C GLY A 127 0.43 29.92 -1.90
N LEU A 128 -0.85 29.98 -2.29
CA LEU A 128 -1.64 28.77 -2.57
C LEU A 128 -2.27 28.82 -3.97
N LEU A 129 -2.25 27.68 -4.64
CA LEU A 129 -3.10 27.37 -5.78
C LEU A 129 -4.32 26.61 -5.27
N GLY A 130 -5.51 27.16 -5.45
CA GLY A 130 -6.77 26.50 -5.18
C GLY A 130 -7.39 25.96 -6.48
N VAL A 131 -7.83 24.69 -6.46
CA VAL A 131 -8.63 24.08 -7.53
C VAL A 131 -9.77 23.32 -6.86
N ASN A 132 -11.01 23.74 -7.08
CA ASN A 132 -12.18 23.26 -6.34
C ASN A 132 -11.99 23.36 -4.81
N SER A 133 -12.03 22.24 -4.09
CA SER A 133 -11.77 22.18 -2.65
C SER A 133 -10.30 21.98 -2.29
N CYS A 134 -9.45 21.61 -3.26
CA CYS A 134 -8.04 21.32 -3.02
C CYS A 134 -7.20 22.59 -2.96
N ARG A 135 -6.09 22.53 -2.19
CA ARG A 135 -5.14 23.63 -1.99
C ARG A 135 -3.73 23.09 -2.11
N TYR A 136 -2.92 23.71 -2.97
CA TYR A 136 -1.55 23.30 -3.25
C TYR A 136 -0.58 24.44 -2.95
N GLN A 137 0.52 24.09 -2.31
CA GLN A 137 1.64 25.01 -2.00
C GLN A 137 2.68 25.02 -3.13
N ALA A 138 2.73 23.94 -3.92
CA ALA A 138 3.63 23.84 -5.07
C ALA A 138 2.89 23.44 -6.34
N PHE A 139 3.40 23.93 -7.48
CA PHE A 139 2.96 23.57 -8.81
C PHE A 139 4.16 23.11 -9.64
N VAL A 140 4.13 21.86 -10.11
CA VAL A 140 5.20 21.23 -10.87
C VAL A 140 4.79 21.07 -12.30
N MET A 141 5.56 21.63 -13.22
CA MET A 141 5.39 21.51 -14.67
C MET A 141 6.41 20.51 -15.19
N PRO A 142 5.99 19.30 -15.64
CA PRO A 142 6.89 18.36 -16.29
C PRO A 142 7.51 18.98 -17.55
N SER A 143 8.71 18.54 -17.93
CA SER A 143 9.42 19.07 -19.09
C SER A 143 8.59 19.01 -20.35
N ALA A 144 8.46 20.12 -21.07
CA ALA A 144 7.79 20.18 -22.36
C ALA A 144 8.38 21.30 -23.23
N THR A 145 8.27 21.15 -24.56
CA THR A 145 8.64 22.21 -25.50
C THR A 145 7.59 23.31 -25.51
N PHE A 146 6.33 22.92 -25.41
CA PHE A 146 5.17 23.79 -25.54
C PHE A 146 4.36 23.90 -24.23
N ILE A 147 3.64 24.99 -24.08
CA ILE A 147 2.69 25.22 -22.97
C ILE A 147 1.50 26.04 -23.52
N GLY A 148 0.30 25.86 -22.94
CA GLY A 148 -0.83 26.74 -23.26
C GLY A 148 -0.65 28.15 -22.68
N ALA A 149 -1.06 29.16 -23.42
CA ALA A 149 -0.91 30.57 -23.01
C ALA A 149 -1.60 30.89 -21.68
N LYS A 150 -2.78 30.30 -21.42
CA LYS A 150 -3.50 30.50 -20.15
C LYS A 150 -2.81 29.78 -18.99
N THR A 151 -2.22 28.61 -19.24
CA THR A 151 -1.43 27.87 -18.25
C THR A 151 -0.15 28.63 -17.89
N ALA A 152 0.57 29.14 -18.88
CA ALA A 152 1.77 29.97 -18.65
C ALA A 152 1.43 31.24 -17.84
N LYS A 153 0.34 31.93 -18.19
CA LYS A 153 -0.16 33.09 -17.43
C LYS A 153 -0.53 32.71 -15.99
N ALA A 154 -1.11 31.53 -15.77
CA ALA A 154 -1.43 31.06 -14.44
C ALA A 154 -0.16 30.71 -13.65
N ALA A 155 0.82 30.02 -14.23
CA ALA A 155 2.10 29.73 -13.60
C ALA A 155 2.85 31.00 -13.19
N ARG A 156 2.87 32.03 -14.06
CA ARG A 156 3.42 33.35 -13.73
C ARG A 156 2.73 33.95 -12.50
N ARG A 157 1.40 33.98 -12.47
CA ARG A 157 0.63 34.48 -11.32
C ARG A 157 0.85 33.70 -10.05
N MET A 158 1.08 32.38 -10.14
CA MET A 158 1.42 31.53 -9.00
C MET A 158 2.75 31.98 -8.40
N THR A 159 3.78 32.17 -9.23
CA THR A 159 5.07 32.68 -8.78
C THR A 159 4.93 34.06 -8.11
N ASP A 160 4.18 34.98 -8.74
CA ASP A 160 3.94 36.34 -8.20
C ASP A 160 3.17 36.30 -6.87
N ALA A 161 2.34 35.26 -6.63
CA ALA A 161 1.56 35.06 -5.41
C ALA A 161 2.29 34.23 -4.34
N GLY A 162 3.54 33.80 -4.59
CA GLY A 162 4.34 33.04 -3.63
C GLY A 162 4.11 31.52 -3.64
N VAL A 163 3.36 30.97 -4.62
CA VAL A 163 3.29 29.52 -4.84
C VAL A 163 4.65 29.04 -5.36
N MET A 164 5.15 27.92 -4.84
CA MET A 164 6.39 27.32 -5.33
C MET A 164 6.14 26.71 -6.72
N VAL A 165 6.70 27.31 -7.78
CA VAL A 165 6.57 26.81 -9.17
C VAL A 165 7.88 26.19 -9.61
N LEU A 166 7.84 24.93 -10.07
CA LEU A 166 8.99 24.21 -10.59
C LEU A 166 8.75 23.82 -12.05
N ALA A 167 9.69 24.14 -12.93
CA ALA A 167 9.76 23.61 -14.29
C ALA A 167 10.83 22.51 -14.33
N VAL A 168 10.41 21.27 -14.65
CA VAL A 168 11.31 20.11 -14.61
C VAL A 168 12.18 20.07 -15.86
N ASP A 169 13.51 19.94 -15.69
CA ASP A 169 14.55 19.83 -16.72
C ASP A 169 14.57 20.98 -17.76
N LYS A 170 13.42 21.50 -18.15
CA LYS A 170 13.32 22.55 -19.18
C LYS A 170 12.11 23.45 -18.94
N VAL A 171 12.33 24.75 -19.08
CA VAL A 171 11.24 25.74 -19.13
C VAL A 171 10.64 25.72 -20.55
N PRO A 172 9.31 25.61 -20.72
CA PRO A 172 8.68 25.68 -22.04
C PRO A 172 9.02 26.97 -22.78
N GLY A 173 9.33 26.87 -24.08
CA GLY A 173 9.80 28.00 -24.89
C GLY A 173 8.78 28.53 -25.91
N ALA A 174 7.70 27.81 -26.14
CA ALA A 174 6.68 28.17 -27.14
C ALA A 174 5.26 27.83 -26.66
N PHE A 175 4.27 28.52 -27.23
CA PHE A 175 2.85 28.18 -27.04
C PHE A 175 2.39 27.15 -28.09
N TYR A 176 1.46 26.27 -27.70
CA TYR A 176 0.80 25.38 -28.67
C TYR A 176 -0.49 25.96 -29.21
N ASP A 177 -1.08 26.98 -28.55
CA ASP A 177 -2.41 27.52 -28.80
C ASP A 177 -2.40 28.96 -29.34
N THR A 178 -1.24 29.63 -29.40
CA THR A 178 -1.08 31.00 -29.92
C THR A 178 0.36 31.30 -30.32
N ASP A 179 0.54 32.37 -31.08
CA ASP A 179 1.88 32.93 -31.36
C ASP A 179 2.37 33.79 -30.19
N GLY A 180 3.66 33.92 -30.03
CA GLY A 180 4.30 34.81 -29.07
C GLY A 180 5.38 34.13 -28.22
N ALA A 181 6.05 34.94 -27.39
CA ALA A 181 7.09 34.47 -26.49
C ALA A 181 6.50 33.99 -25.15
N VAL A 182 6.99 32.87 -24.65
CA VAL A 182 6.62 32.37 -23.32
C VAL A 182 7.42 33.14 -22.27
N GLU A 183 6.70 33.85 -21.38
CA GLU A 183 7.29 34.61 -20.28
C GLU A 183 6.82 34.02 -18.93
N LEU A 184 7.74 33.34 -18.21
CA LEU A 184 7.47 32.70 -16.92
C LEU A 184 8.22 33.37 -15.75
N GLY A 185 8.52 34.69 -15.89
CA GLY A 185 9.00 35.47 -14.74
C GLY A 185 10.38 35.11 -14.21
N GLY A 186 11.29 34.65 -15.06
CA GLY A 186 12.63 34.26 -14.65
C GLY A 186 12.71 32.88 -13.98
N LEU A 187 11.67 32.04 -14.17
CA LEU A 187 11.66 30.65 -13.72
C LEU A 187 12.86 29.88 -14.30
N VAL A 188 13.60 29.20 -13.45
CA VAL A 188 14.74 28.37 -13.82
C VAL A 188 14.33 26.90 -13.75
N ALA A 189 14.84 26.11 -14.71
CA ALA A 189 14.56 24.67 -14.71
C ALA A 189 15.21 23.97 -13.52
N THR A 190 14.47 23.06 -12.92
CA THR A 190 14.94 22.17 -11.84
C THR A 190 15.16 20.78 -12.45
N PRO A 191 16.35 20.19 -12.34
CA PRO A 191 16.57 18.80 -12.79
C PRO A 191 15.58 17.85 -12.13
N LEU A 192 15.08 16.87 -12.87
CA LEU A 192 14.12 15.87 -12.35
C LEU A 192 14.58 15.24 -11.02
N ALA A 193 15.88 14.87 -10.96
CA ALA A 193 16.48 14.26 -9.77
C ALA A 193 16.49 15.19 -8.52
N ASP A 194 16.27 16.49 -8.71
CA ASP A 194 16.29 17.49 -7.62
C ASP A 194 14.90 17.95 -7.20
N VAL A 195 13.86 17.61 -7.97
CA VAL A 195 12.48 18.06 -7.73
C VAL A 195 11.98 17.62 -6.35
N ALA A 196 12.09 16.34 -6.04
CA ALA A 196 11.65 15.81 -4.75
C ALA A 196 12.41 16.44 -3.58
N ARG A 197 13.74 16.65 -3.72
CA ARG A 197 14.55 17.31 -2.70
C ARG A 197 14.14 18.78 -2.50
N ALA A 198 13.84 19.50 -3.57
CA ALA A 198 13.38 20.88 -3.48
C ALA A 198 12.04 20.99 -2.72
N LEU A 199 11.09 20.11 -3.01
CA LEU A 199 9.79 20.04 -2.35
C LEU A 199 9.92 19.59 -0.88
N ALA A 200 10.77 18.60 -0.59
CA ALA A 200 11.07 18.15 0.77
C ALA A 200 11.69 19.25 1.62
N SER A 201 12.62 20.04 1.04
CA SER A 201 13.23 21.20 1.72
C SER A 201 12.22 22.30 2.03
N ALA A 202 11.10 22.35 1.33
CA ALA A 202 9.96 23.23 1.60
C ALA A 202 8.94 22.63 2.60
N GLY A 203 9.22 21.43 3.17
CA GLY A 203 8.33 20.77 4.13
C GLY A 203 7.07 20.17 3.54
N LEU A 204 7.11 19.75 2.27
CA LEU A 204 5.93 19.28 1.55
C LEU A 204 5.81 17.75 1.51
N GLN A 205 6.52 17.04 2.38
CA GLN A 205 6.37 15.58 2.54
C GLN A 205 5.14 15.25 3.41
N THR A 206 4.49 14.15 3.12
CA THR A 206 3.40 13.62 3.96
C THR A 206 3.96 13.08 5.28
N VAL A 207 5.04 12.31 5.18
CA VAL A 207 5.84 11.81 6.30
C VAL A 207 7.33 11.86 5.94
N VAL A 208 8.17 11.97 6.96
CA VAL A 208 9.63 11.90 6.85
C VAL A 208 10.10 10.68 7.61
N SER A 209 10.98 9.89 7.02
CA SER A 209 11.63 8.74 7.66
C SER A 209 13.10 9.06 7.98
N ASP A 210 13.61 8.51 9.08
CA ASP A 210 15.02 8.65 9.51
C ASP A 210 16.01 7.99 8.53
N THR A 211 15.54 6.99 7.78
CA THR A 211 16.29 6.32 6.71
C THR A 211 15.47 6.35 5.42
N PRO A 212 16.10 6.43 4.23
CA PRO A 212 15.38 6.45 2.96
C PRO A 212 14.50 5.22 2.77
N GLN A 213 13.20 5.43 2.58
CA GLN A 213 12.20 4.36 2.39
C GLN A 213 11.45 4.53 1.06
N PRO A 214 12.07 4.22 -0.10
CA PRO A 214 11.48 4.48 -1.41
C PRO A 214 10.22 3.64 -1.71
N TRP A 215 9.94 2.62 -0.90
CA TRP A 215 8.76 1.76 -1.01
C TRP A 215 7.66 2.08 0.02
N LEU A 216 7.93 2.97 0.97
CA LEU A 216 6.91 3.49 1.86
C LEU A 216 5.97 4.42 1.08
N ARG A 217 4.67 4.19 1.21
CA ARG A 217 3.62 5.10 0.74
C ARG A 217 2.88 5.67 1.94
N ALA A 218 2.50 6.94 1.84
CA ALA A 218 1.80 7.62 2.90
C ALA A 218 0.68 8.49 2.32
N LEU A 219 -0.49 8.43 2.94
CA LEU A 219 -1.61 9.31 2.68
C LEU A 219 -2.04 9.96 3.99
N ARG A 220 -2.07 11.28 4.07
CA ARG A 220 -2.69 12.01 5.16
C ARG A 220 -4.12 12.40 4.77
N TYR A 221 -5.07 12.07 5.63
CA TYR A 221 -6.48 12.29 5.39
C TYR A 221 -7.15 12.93 6.60
N GLU A 222 -7.89 14.00 6.40
CA GLU A 222 -8.59 14.74 7.45
C GLU A 222 -10.10 14.54 7.33
N ARG A 223 -10.74 14.15 8.42
CA ARG A 223 -12.17 13.90 8.48
C ARG A 223 -12.71 14.21 9.86
N ALA A 224 -13.76 15.04 9.93
CA ALA A 224 -14.48 15.36 11.17
C ALA A 224 -13.60 15.84 12.33
N GLY A 225 -12.46 16.48 12.04
CA GLY A 225 -11.51 16.97 13.05
C GLY A 225 -10.46 15.95 13.48
N GLU A 226 -10.52 14.74 12.95
CA GLU A 226 -9.48 13.71 13.13
C GLU A 226 -8.55 13.66 11.91
N THR A 227 -7.29 13.33 12.16
CA THR A 227 -6.29 13.12 11.11
C THR A 227 -5.87 11.65 11.10
N TYR A 228 -5.97 11.05 9.93
CA TYR A 228 -5.57 9.68 9.64
C TYR A 228 -4.33 9.69 8.76
N VAL A 229 -3.36 8.86 9.07
CA VAL A 229 -2.20 8.62 8.20
C VAL A 229 -2.18 7.15 7.83
N MET A 230 -2.44 6.85 6.56
CA MET A 230 -2.28 5.50 6.02
C MET A 230 -0.83 5.32 5.59
N LEU A 231 -0.20 4.24 6.06
CA LEU A 231 1.17 3.85 5.74
C LEU A 231 1.14 2.46 5.09
N VAL A 232 1.85 2.30 3.97
CA VAL A 232 1.86 1.06 3.18
C VAL A 232 3.28 0.72 2.78
N ASN A 233 3.68 -0.54 3.01
CA ASN A 233 4.88 -1.11 2.41
C ASN A 233 4.51 -1.74 1.05
N GLU A 234 4.90 -1.09 -0.04
CA GLU A 234 4.68 -1.63 -1.39
C GLU A 234 5.77 -2.61 -1.83
N HIS A 235 6.84 -2.81 -1.04
CA HIS A 235 7.87 -3.76 -1.42
C HIS A 235 7.39 -5.21 -1.27
N PRO A 236 7.56 -6.07 -2.30
CA PRO A 236 7.01 -7.43 -2.28
C PRO A 236 7.79 -8.41 -1.38
N ARG A 237 9.00 -8.06 -0.93
CA ARG A 237 9.92 -8.98 -0.21
C ARG A 237 10.63 -8.37 0.98
N GLU A 238 10.82 -7.04 1.02
CA GLU A 238 11.61 -6.38 2.06
C GLU A 238 10.72 -5.70 3.09
N ARG A 239 11.13 -5.75 4.33
CA ARG A 239 10.49 -5.02 5.43
C ARG A 239 10.88 -3.55 5.37
N ILE A 240 9.99 -2.71 5.86
CA ILE A 240 10.29 -1.34 6.28
C ILE A 240 10.49 -1.37 7.78
N ASP A 241 11.60 -0.79 8.22
CA ASP A 241 11.97 -0.63 9.62
C ASP A 241 12.62 0.75 9.76
N CYS A 242 11.90 1.71 10.32
CA CYS A 242 12.35 3.10 10.42
C CYS A 242 11.51 3.87 11.46
N THR A 243 11.99 5.07 11.82
CA THR A 243 11.19 6.03 12.56
C THR A 243 10.56 7.02 11.59
N VAL A 244 9.25 7.31 11.77
CA VAL A 244 8.53 8.26 10.94
C VAL A 244 8.09 9.49 11.74
N ALA A 245 8.15 10.64 11.08
CA ALA A 245 7.74 11.94 11.60
C ALA A 245 6.85 12.67 10.58
N LEU A 246 6.12 13.67 11.01
CA LEU A 246 5.48 14.65 10.12
C LEU A 246 6.54 15.56 9.49
N ALA A 247 6.21 16.22 8.38
CA ALA A 247 7.10 17.18 7.73
C ALA A 247 7.49 18.39 8.64
N THR A 248 6.71 18.64 9.70
CA THR A 248 7.04 19.60 10.75
C THR A 248 8.23 19.21 11.62
N GLY A 249 8.67 17.95 11.54
CA GLY A 249 9.69 17.34 12.39
C GLY A 249 9.13 16.70 13.66
N GLU A 250 7.82 16.84 13.92
CA GLU A 250 7.15 16.16 15.03
C GLU A 250 7.04 14.67 14.75
N ARG A 251 7.37 13.84 15.75
CA ARG A 251 7.22 12.39 15.66
C ARG A 251 5.77 12.02 15.37
N LEU A 252 5.54 11.05 14.48
CA LEU A 252 4.20 10.59 14.14
C LEU A 252 3.67 9.72 15.27
N CYS A 253 2.94 10.30 16.22
CA CYS A 253 2.35 9.59 17.36
C CYS A 253 0.83 9.52 17.28
N GLY A 254 0.24 8.47 17.85
CA GLY A 254 -1.20 8.28 17.86
C GLY A 254 -1.61 6.84 18.12
N THR A 255 -2.74 6.44 17.55
CA THR A 255 -3.27 5.08 17.67
C THR A 255 -3.19 4.34 16.33
N ARG A 256 -2.46 3.23 16.29
CA ARG A 256 -2.36 2.33 15.12
C ARG A 256 -3.56 1.39 15.08
N LEU A 257 -4.21 1.32 13.92
CA LEU A 257 -5.33 0.45 13.62
C LEU A 257 -4.89 -0.67 12.66
N ASP A 258 -5.21 -1.92 13.00
CA ASP A 258 -5.16 -3.07 12.09
C ASP A 258 -6.56 -3.35 11.55
N LEU A 259 -6.88 -2.75 10.41
CA LEU A 259 -8.20 -2.90 9.79
C LEU A 259 -8.38 -4.24 9.06
N LEU A 260 -7.30 -4.96 8.79
CA LEU A 260 -7.37 -6.26 8.11
C LEU A 260 -7.81 -7.37 9.08
N ASN A 261 -7.13 -7.47 10.22
CA ASN A 261 -7.36 -8.55 11.17
C ASN A 261 -8.31 -8.15 12.30
N GLY A 262 -8.57 -6.84 12.46
CA GLY A 262 -9.47 -6.31 13.50
C GLY A 262 -8.93 -6.53 14.92
N THR A 263 -7.62 -6.45 15.08
CA THR A 263 -6.98 -6.48 16.40
C THR A 263 -7.28 -5.21 17.17
N GLU A 264 -7.14 -5.26 18.50
CA GLU A 264 -7.30 -4.07 19.34
C GLU A 264 -6.33 -2.96 18.90
N PRO A 265 -6.78 -1.71 18.88
CA PRO A 265 -5.92 -0.57 18.57
C PRO A 265 -4.74 -0.48 19.56
N VAL A 266 -3.56 -0.15 19.06
CA VAL A 266 -2.34 -0.03 19.86
C VAL A 266 -1.75 1.37 19.76
N ALA A 267 -1.09 1.83 20.81
CA ALA A 267 -0.35 3.09 20.78
C ALA A 267 0.76 3.02 19.72
N PHE A 268 0.95 4.11 18.99
CA PHE A 268 2.00 4.27 17.98
C PHE A 268 2.86 5.47 18.34
N ASP A 269 4.13 5.26 18.47
CA ASP A 269 5.13 6.23 18.92
C ASP A 269 6.08 6.70 17.81
N GLY A 270 5.76 6.39 16.56
CA GLY A 270 6.57 6.73 15.38
C GLY A 270 7.56 5.66 14.96
N VAL A 271 7.74 4.58 15.70
CA VAL A 271 8.52 3.42 15.23
C VAL A 271 7.66 2.60 14.28
N LEU A 272 8.07 2.54 13.03
CA LEU A 272 7.33 1.87 11.96
C LEU A 272 8.02 0.59 11.54
N GLU A 273 7.36 -0.52 11.80
CA GLU A 273 7.68 -1.81 11.24
C GLU A 273 6.54 -2.28 10.35
N LEU A 274 6.81 -2.52 9.07
CA LEU A 274 5.87 -3.08 8.11
C LEU A 274 6.51 -4.24 7.36
N ALA A 275 5.90 -5.41 7.46
CA ALA A 275 6.24 -6.56 6.62
C ALA A 275 5.95 -6.26 5.14
N PRO A 276 6.44 -7.05 4.18
CA PRO A 276 5.97 -6.99 2.79
C PRO A 276 4.44 -7.03 2.71
N PHE A 277 3.85 -6.21 1.84
CA PHE A 277 2.38 -6.07 1.68
C PHE A 277 1.62 -5.56 2.91
N GLU A 278 2.28 -5.24 4.00
CA GLU A 278 1.60 -4.73 5.19
C GLU A 278 1.25 -3.27 5.06
N SER A 279 0.13 -2.89 5.64
CA SER A 279 -0.33 -1.52 5.78
C SER A 279 -0.96 -1.28 7.15
N CYS A 280 -0.95 -0.05 7.59
CA CYS A 280 -1.67 0.37 8.79
C CYS A 280 -2.25 1.77 8.62
N ILE A 281 -3.18 2.13 9.48
CA ILE A 281 -3.66 3.50 9.65
C ILE A 281 -3.31 3.95 11.06
N VAL A 282 -2.73 5.13 11.15
CA VAL A 282 -2.49 5.82 12.42
C VAL A 282 -3.49 6.98 12.53
N VAL A 283 -4.26 6.98 13.61
CA VAL A 283 -5.10 8.11 14.00
C VAL A 283 -4.24 9.02 14.86
N LEU A 284 -3.97 10.24 14.40
CA LEU A 284 -3.11 11.17 15.13
C LEU A 284 -3.82 11.72 16.37
N GLU A 285 -3.11 11.82 17.45
CA GLU A 285 -3.59 12.51 18.65
C GLU A 285 -3.45 14.03 18.49
N ALA A 286 -4.53 14.76 18.76
CA ALA A 286 -4.51 16.21 18.73
C ALA A 286 -3.68 16.74 19.91
N GLY A 287 -2.48 17.31 19.61
CA GLY A 287 -1.78 18.16 20.55
C GLY A 287 -1.09 17.48 21.74
N SER A 288 -0.55 16.27 21.59
CA SER A 288 0.33 15.71 22.63
C SER A 288 1.72 16.39 22.56
N GLU A 289 1.85 17.52 23.26
CA GLU A 289 3.18 18.11 23.56
C GLU A 289 4.01 17.21 24.50
N ASP A 290 3.38 16.23 25.15
CA ASP A 290 4.02 15.19 25.95
C ASP A 290 4.05 13.86 25.16
N ALA A 291 5.03 13.70 24.28
CA ALA A 291 5.41 12.36 23.86
C ALA A 291 5.83 11.60 25.13
N PRO A 292 5.31 10.38 25.38
CA PRO A 292 5.85 9.54 26.45
C PRO A 292 7.34 9.38 26.19
N GLY A 293 8.14 9.92 27.09
CA GLY A 293 9.60 9.87 26.99
C GLY A 293 10.09 8.44 26.90
N ASP A 294 11.20 8.27 26.20
CA ASP A 294 12.13 7.12 26.21
C ASP A 294 11.63 5.83 26.90
N GLY A 295 10.48 5.33 26.49
CA GLY A 295 10.17 3.93 26.64
C GLY A 295 11.02 3.22 25.60
N ALA A 296 12.28 2.90 25.94
CA ALA A 296 13.04 1.93 25.21
C ALA A 296 12.12 0.70 25.06
N ILE A 297 11.68 0.43 23.83
CA ILE A 297 11.10 -0.87 23.53
C ILE A 297 12.23 -1.82 23.87
N ASP A 298 12.04 -2.63 24.93
CA ASP A 298 12.96 -3.70 25.24
C ASP A 298 13.18 -4.46 23.92
N ALA A 299 14.40 -4.41 23.45
CA ALA A 299 14.81 -5.19 22.29
C ALA A 299 14.27 -6.60 22.53
N ASP A 300 13.47 -7.11 21.59
CA ASP A 300 12.81 -8.40 21.66
C ASP A 300 13.76 -9.46 22.19
N THR A 301 13.76 -9.65 23.50
CA THR A 301 14.49 -10.71 24.19
C THR A 301 13.67 -12.00 24.18
N SER A 302 12.67 -12.10 23.29
CA SER A 302 11.93 -13.33 23.07
C SER A 302 12.91 -14.42 22.66
N LEU A 303 13.17 -15.34 23.55
CA LEU A 303 13.79 -16.62 23.22
C LEU A 303 12.80 -17.40 22.37
N GLY A 304 12.82 -17.13 21.06
CA GLY A 304 11.92 -17.76 20.11
C GLY A 304 12.14 -19.27 20.11
N LEU A 305 11.13 -20.02 20.54
CA LEU A 305 11.12 -21.47 20.37
C LEU A 305 10.83 -21.78 18.90
N ARG A 306 11.78 -22.44 18.22
CA ARG A 306 11.53 -22.97 16.89
C ARG A 306 10.86 -24.34 16.99
N ILE A 307 9.72 -24.50 16.33
CA ILE A 307 9.03 -25.80 16.28
C ILE A 307 9.64 -26.64 15.16
N GLU A 308 10.53 -27.56 15.53
CA GLU A 308 11.27 -28.40 14.58
C GLU A 308 10.45 -29.57 14.02
N GLY A 309 9.32 -29.90 14.63
CA GLY A 309 8.47 -31.02 14.27
C GLY A 309 8.62 -32.23 15.21
N PRO A 310 8.15 -33.39 14.82
CA PRO A 310 7.80 -33.84 13.45
C PRO A 310 6.59 -33.14 12.87
N TRP A 311 6.62 -32.88 11.58
CA TRP A 311 5.53 -32.30 10.83
C TRP A 311 4.84 -33.33 9.95
N THR A 312 3.53 -33.27 9.87
CA THR A 312 2.74 -33.98 8.85
C THR A 312 1.93 -33.00 8.00
N VAL A 313 1.59 -33.39 6.78
CA VAL A 313 0.73 -32.62 5.90
C VAL A 313 -0.29 -33.52 5.21
N ALA A 314 -1.54 -33.03 5.11
CA ALA A 314 -2.60 -33.64 4.32
C ALA A 314 -3.17 -32.60 3.36
N LEU A 315 -3.47 -32.99 2.14
CA LEU A 315 -4.07 -32.11 1.13
C LEU A 315 -5.58 -32.38 1.01
N SER A 316 -6.35 -31.31 0.97
CA SER A 316 -7.75 -31.27 0.53
C SER A 316 -7.79 -30.51 -0.80
N PRO A 317 -7.79 -31.20 -1.95
CA PRO A 317 -7.85 -30.55 -3.25
C PRO A 317 -9.16 -29.80 -3.45
N VAL A 318 -9.14 -28.79 -4.32
CA VAL A 318 -10.38 -28.15 -4.78
C VAL A 318 -11.31 -29.21 -5.37
N GLY A 319 -12.62 -29.10 -5.04
CA GLY A 319 -13.63 -30.09 -5.48
C GLY A 319 -13.77 -31.32 -4.58
N SER A 320 -12.90 -31.51 -3.58
CA SER A 320 -12.99 -32.61 -2.62
C SER A 320 -14.06 -32.43 -1.52
N ASN A 321 -14.80 -31.31 -1.54
CA ASN A 321 -15.76 -30.92 -0.50
C ASN A 321 -15.14 -30.88 0.92
N GLY A 322 -13.86 -30.49 1.03
CA GLY A 322 -13.13 -30.39 2.30
C GLY A 322 -12.59 -31.73 2.81
N ALA A 323 -12.67 -32.81 2.03
CA ALA A 323 -12.08 -34.09 2.41
C ALA A 323 -10.56 -34.06 2.24
N PHE A 324 -9.84 -34.36 3.33
CA PHE A 324 -8.39 -34.49 3.32
C PHE A 324 -7.97 -35.90 2.93
N GLY A 325 -6.90 -36.01 2.13
CA GLY A 325 -6.21 -37.24 1.86
C GLY A 325 -5.43 -37.77 3.08
N GLU A 326 -4.68 -38.85 2.89
CA GLU A 326 -3.81 -39.41 3.92
C GLU A 326 -2.69 -38.42 4.30
N ALA A 327 -2.44 -38.26 5.61
CA ALA A 327 -1.37 -37.42 6.11
C ALA A 327 -0.01 -38.05 5.82
N GLN A 328 0.91 -37.24 5.34
CA GLN A 328 2.28 -37.61 5.01
C GLN A 328 3.27 -36.91 5.91
N GLU A 329 4.31 -37.61 6.34
CA GLU A 329 5.40 -37.02 7.12
C GLU A 329 6.27 -36.12 6.25
N LEU A 330 6.62 -34.95 6.78
CA LEU A 330 7.53 -34.00 6.12
C LEU A 330 8.92 -34.08 6.72
N LYS A 331 9.93 -34.14 5.88
CA LYS A 331 11.33 -34.05 6.27
C LYS A 331 11.77 -32.61 6.61
N HIS A 332 11.14 -31.64 5.96
CA HIS A 332 11.36 -30.21 6.13
C HIS A 332 10.14 -29.43 5.65
N LEU A 333 9.95 -28.22 6.16
CA LEU A 333 8.98 -27.27 5.64
C LEU A 333 9.56 -26.60 4.39
N GLY A 334 8.76 -26.44 3.35
CA GLY A 334 9.17 -25.84 2.07
C GLY A 334 8.04 -25.82 1.06
N ASP A 335 8.37 -25.56 -0.20
CA ASP A 335 7.41 -25.57 -1.30
C ASP A 335 6.98 -27.00 -1.65
N LEU A 336 5.80 -27.39 -1.20
CA LEU A 336 5.23 -28.73 -1.47
C LEU A 336 4.68 -28.87 -2.89
N THR A 337 4.45 -27.78 -3.58
CA THR A 337 3.91 -27.79 -4.95
C THR A 337 4.99 -28.16 -5.97
N ALA A 338 6.25 -27.99 -5.62
CA ALA A 338 7.37 -28.41 -6.44
C ALA A 338 7.63 -29.93 -6.39
N ASP A 339 7.32 -30.59 -5.27
CA ASP A 339 7.69 -31.98 -5.02
C ASP A 339 6.48 -32.90 -4.77
N LEU A 340 5.84 -32.75 -3.61
CA LEU A 340 4.86 -33.71 -3.07
C LEU A 340 3.49 -33.59 -3.70
N PHE A 341 3.07 -32.36 -4.03
CA PHE A 341 1.73 -32.05 -4.52
C PHE A 341 1.77 -31.19 -5.80
N THR A 342 2.55 -31.61 -6.77
CA THR A 342 2.77 -30.87 -8.02
C THR A 342 1.43 -30.60 -8.76
N GLY A 343 1.25 -29.34 -9.17
CA GLY A 343 0.10 -28.93 -10.00
C GLY A 343 -1.24 -28.98 -9.26
N THR A 344 -1.23 -28.93 -7.92
CA THR A 344 -2.48 -28.98 -7.14
C THR A 344 -2.77 -27.64 -6.47
N CYS A 345 -4.05 -27.30 -6.39
CA CYS A 345 -4.53 -26.20 -5.55
C CYS A 345 -5.57 -26.73 -4.54
N GLY A 346 -5.58 -26.11 -3.36
CA GLY A 346 -6.45 -26.53 -2.27
C GLY A 346 -5.95 -26.09 -0.91
N THR A 347 -6.40 -26.81 0.11
CA THR A 347 -6.00 -26.60 1.51
C THR A 347 -4.97 -27.65 1.93
N TYR A 348 -3.82 -27.19 2.36
CA TYR A 348 -2.73 -28.00 2.92
C TYR A 348 -2.79 -27.91 4.43
N ARG A 349 -3.18 -28.96 5.10
CA ARG A 349 -3.25 -29.04 6.56
C ARG A 349 -1.98 -29.59 7.13
N TYR A 350 -1.19 -28.73 7.77
CA TYR A 350 -0.02 -29.11 8.53
C TYR A 350 -0.41 -29.38 9.97
N HIS A 351 0.26 -30.37 10.56
CA HIS A 351 0.12 -30.69 11.98
C HIS A 351 1.51 -30.92 12.60
N ALA A 352 1.68 -30.38 13.79
CA ALA A 352 2.85 -30.62 14.63
C ALA A 352 2.48 -30.54 16.12
N SER A 353 3.29 -31.19 16.94
CA SER A 353 3.28 -31.01 18.40
C SER A 353 4.59 -30.37 18.85
N PHE A 354 4.52 -29.59 19.91
CA PHE A 354 5.71 -28.99 20.55
C PHE A 354 5.52 -28.98 22.09
N GLU A 355 6.64 -28.83 22.80
CA GLU A 355 6.61 -28.82 24.26
C GLU A 355 7.21 -27.50 24.78
N LEU A 356 6.51 -26.84 25.69
CA LEU A 356 6.99 -25.68 26.40
C LEU A 356 7.57 -26.12 27.78
N ALA A 357 8.81 -25.73 28.01
CA ALA A 357 9.47 -26.03 29.28
C ALA A 357 8.90 -25.24 30.47
N ASN A 358 8.37 -24.04 30.22
CA ASN A 358 7.81 -23.11 31.20
C ASN A 358 6.54 -22.44 30.67
N ASP A 359 5.74 -21.92 31.58
CA ASP A 359 4.60 -21.09 31.24
C ASP A 359 5.05 -19.82 30.48
N CYS A 360 4.29 -19.45 29.48
CA CYS A 360 4.46 -18.22 28.69
C CYS A 360 3.25 -17.33 28.90
N ALA A 361 3.44 -16.11 29.38
CA ALA A 361 2.32 -15.21 29.71
C ALA A 361 1.66 -14.62 28.45
N ASP A 362 2.43 -14.39 27.38
CA ASP A 362 1.96 -13.82 26.13
C ASP A 362 2.77 -14.40 24.96
N ALA A 363 2.20 -15.40 24.31
CA ALA A 363 2.85 -16.10 23.20
C ALA A 363 2.31 -15.58 21.86
N THR A 364 3.22 -15.41 20.91
CA THR A 364 2.90 -15.17 19.51
C THR A 364 3.51 -16.28 18.66
N ILE A 365 2.71 -16.85 17.76
CA ILE A 365 3.17 -17.82 16.76
C ILE A 365 3.40 -17.09 15.45
N ASP A 366 4.64 -17.12 14.95
CA ASP A 366 5.03 -16.56 13.66
C ASP A 366 5.32 -17.69 12.68
N LEU A 367 4.57 -17.72 11.57
CA LEU A 367 4.73 -18.74 10.55
C LEU A 367 5.81 -18.38 9.50
N GLY A 368 6.38 -17.16 9.58
CA GLY A 368 7.32 -16.65 8.59
C GLY A 368 6.68 -16.49 7.22
N ASP A 369 7.29 -17.10 6.20
CA ASP A 369 6.81 -17.02 4.82
C ASP A 369 5.75 -18.09 4.55
N VAL A 370 4.56 -17.64 4.13
CA VAL A 370 3.41 -18.49 3.80
C VAL A 370 2.88 -18.14 2.40
N TYR A 371 2.47 -19.14 1.64
CA TYR A 371 1.89 -18.95 0.32
C TYR A 371 0.56 -19.72 0.19
N GLU A 372 -0.62 -19.01 0.39
CA GLU A 372 -0.76 -17.56 0.65
C GLU A 372 -1.55 -17.26 1.91
N THR A 373 -2.66 -17.97 2.17
CA THR A 373 -3.48 -17.74 3.36
C THR A 373 -3.19 -18.79 4.42
N ALA A 374 -3.23 -18.39 5.69
CA ALA A 374 -3.01 -19.30 6.80
C ALA A 374 -4.13 -19.18 7.83
N THR A 375 -4.72 -20.30 8.21
CA THR A 375 -5.61 -20.41 9.37
C THR A 375 -4.90 -21.27 10.42
N LEU A 376 -4.84 -20.77 11.65
CA LEU A 376 -4.08 -21.42 12.72
C LEU A 376 -5.00 -21.85 13.86
N THR A 377 -4.83 -23.09 14.29
CA THR A 377 -5.50 -23.68 15.46
C THR A 377 -4.46 -24.23 16.42
N LEU A 378 -4.54 -23.84 17.69
CA LEU A 378 -3.67 -24.28 18.77
C LEU A 378 -4.53 -24.96 19.84
N ASP A 379 -4.20 -26.21 20.19
CA ASP A 379 -4.94 -27.00 21.18
C ASP A 379 -6.45 -27.05 20.92
N GLY A 380 -6.85 -27.13 19.65
CA GLY A 380 -8.25 -27.10 19.21
C GLY A 380 -8.91 -25.71 19.22
N ARG A 381 -8.21 -24.64 19.66
CA ARG A 381 -8.69 -23.27 19.65
C ARG A 381 -8.23 -22.55 18.37
N SER A 382 -9.15 -22.02 17.58
CA SER A 382 -8.80 -21.21 16.42
C SER A 382 -8.18 -19.87 16.86
N LEU A 383 -7.04 -19.51 16.26
CA LEU A 383 -6.38 -18.22 16.43
C LEU A 383 -6.68 -17.26 15.25
N GLY A 384 -7.53 -17.70 14.31
CA GLY A 384 -7.98 -16.90 13.17
C GLY A 384 -7.24 -17.19 11.88
N THR A 385 -7.47 -16.31 10.90
CA THR A 385 -6.90 -16.42 9.55
C THR A 385 -6.10 -15.18 9.20
N ARG A 386 -4.99 -15.39 8.48
CA ARG A 386 -4.20 -14.33 7.84
C ARG A 386 -4.21 -14.53 6.34
N ILE A 387 -4.62 -13.52 5.59
CA ILE A 387 -4.69 -13.56 4.11
C ILE A 387 -3.48 -12.90 3.45
N CYS A 388 -2.61 -12.26 4.23
CA CYS A 388 -1.34 -11.68 3.81
C CYS A 388 -0.37 -11.56 5.00
N PRO A 389 0.92 -11.33 4.77
CA PRO A 389 1.90 -11.06 5.82
C PRO A 389 1.51 -9.84 6.69
N PRO A 390 1.99 -9.80 7.96
CA PRO A 390 2.73 -10.84 8.67
C PRO A 390 1.82 -11.99 9.14
N TYR A 391 2.28 -13.23 8.99
CA TYR A 391 1.53 -14.42 9.41
C TYR A 391 1.76 -14.70 10.90
N ARG A 392 1.44 -13.72 11.74
CA ARG A 392 1.59 -13.75 13.20
C ARG A 392 0.22 -13.90 13.88
N PHE A 393 0.18 -14.77 14.86
CA PHE A 393 -1.03 -15.12 15.60
C PHE A 393 -0.78 -14.99 17.10
N ALA A 394 -1.53 -14.10 17.76
CA ALA A 394 -1.49 -13.98 19.20
C ALA A 394 -2.11 -15.25 19.82
N ALA A 395 -1.30 -16.04 20.50
CA ALA A 395 -1.76 -17.22 21.22
C ALA A 395 -2.15 -16.90 22.67
N GLY A 396 -1.67 -15.77 23.22
CA GLY A 396 -1.88 -15.38 24.61
C GLY A 396 -1.11 -16.26 25.59
N ALA A 397 -1.64 -16.45 26.78
CA ALA A 397 -0.99 -17.27 27.80
C ALA A 397 -1.02 -18.76 27.42
N LEU A 398 0.13 -19.41 27.49
CA LEU A 398 0.31 -20.85 27.30
C LEU A 398 0.97 -21.45 28.55
N SER A 399 0.50 -22.62 28.98
CA SER A 399 1.09 -23.35 30.10
C SER A 399 2.31 -24.18 29.63
N ALA A 400 3.18 -24.51 30.55
CA ALA A 400 4.21 -25.55 30.31
C ALA A 400 3.54 -26.89 29.95
N GLY A 401 4.18 -27.64 29.03
CA GLY A 401 3.70 -28.94 28.59
C GLY A 401 3.55 -29.06 27.08
N ALA A 402 2.87 -30.12 26.65
CA ALA A 402 2.67 -30.43 25.24
C ALA A 402 1.52 -29.62 24.66
N HIS A 403 1.74 -29.10 23.45
CA HIS A 403 0.76 -28.36 22.65
C HIS A 403 0.63 -28.95 21.25
N GLU A 404 -0.57 -28.85 20.68
CA GLU A 404 -0.86 -29.32 19.32
C GLU A 404 -1.17 -28.13 18.40
N LEU A 405 -0.48 -28.09 17.27
CA LEU A 405 -0.59 -27.05 16.26
C LEU A 405 -1.15 -27.62 14.99
N THR A 406 -2.22 -27.02 14.48
CA THR A 406 -2.79 -27.29 13.15
C THR A 406 -2.79 -26.00 12.34
N ILE A 407 -2.25 -26.04 11.12
CA ILE A 407 -2.16 -24.90 10.22
C ILE A 407 -2.76 -25.29 8.88
N ASP A 408 -3.82 -24.62 8.47
CA ASP A 408 -4.39 -24.75 7.13
C ASP A 408 -3.83 -23.65 6.23
N ILE A 409 -3.00 -24.05 5.26
CA ILE A 409 -2.46 -23.16 4.23
C ILE A 409 -3.27 -23.36 2.96
N ILE A 410 -3.70 -22.25 2.34
CA ILE A 410 -4.42 -22.29 1.06
C ILE A 410 -3.61 -21.54 0.01
N ASN A 411 -3.21 -22.25 -1.03
CA ASN A 411 -2.52 -21.68 -2.17
C ASN A 411 -3.49 -21.03 -3.19
N THR A 412 -2.95 -20.57 -4.30
CA THR A 412 -3.74 -19.92 -5.35
C THR A 412 -4.29 -20.91 -6.37
N LEU A 413 -5.30 -20.47 -7.11
CA LEU A 413 -5.86 -21.19 -8.24
C LEU A 413 -4.87 -21.41 -9.39
N ASP A 414 -3.82 -20.62 -9.44
CA ASP A 414 -2.76 -20.61 -10.44
C ASP A 414 -2.14 -21.99 -10.67
N HIS A 415 -1.93 -22.75 -9.61
CA HIS A 415 -1.38 -24.11 -9.69
C HIS A 415 -2.26 -25.13 -10.44
N ALA A 416 -3.53 -24.83 -10.66
CA ALA A 416 -4.48 -25.71 -11.36
C ALA A 416 -4.80 -25.24 -12.79
N ILE A 417 -4.34 -24.06 -13.18
CA ILE A 417 -4.58 -23.49 -14.51
C ILE A 417 -3.30 -23.61 -15.33
N PRO A 418 -3.35 -24.18 -16.55
CA PRO A 418 -2.20 -24.16 -17.46
C PRO A 418 -1.72 -22.73 -17.71
N ASP A 419 -0.42 -22.55 -17.69
CA ASP A 419 0.24 -21.27 -17.90
C ASP A 419 0.10 -20.82 -19.36
N ILE A 420 -1.05 -20.22 -19.71
CA ILE A 420 -1.29 -19.61 -21.03
C ILE A 420 -1.00 -18.10 -21.03
N PHE A 421 -0.80 -17.51 -19.85
CA PHE A 421 -0.41 -16.12 -19.66
C PHE A 421 0.95 -16.02 -18.94
N ALA A 422 1.89 -16.92 -19.27
CA ALA A 422 3.27 -16.74 -18.82
C ALA A 422 3.69 -15.32 -19.18
N LEU A 423 3.58 -14.42 -18.21
CA LEU A 423 4.20 -13.10 -18.29
C LEU A 423 5.70 -13.37 -18.35
N THR A 424 6.22 -13.33 -19.57
CA THR A 424 7.64 -13.38 -19.82
C THR A 424 8.27 -12.17 -19.14
N GLU A 425 8.85 -12.40 -18.00
CA GLU A 425 9.58 -11.51 -17.12
C GLU A 425 8.76 -10.48 -16.31
N PRO A 426 9.00 -10.35 -15.01
CA PRO A 426 8.48 -9.22 -14.26
C PRO A 426 9.08 -7.95 -14.84
N VAL A 427 8.23 -7.02 -15.24
CA VAL A 427 8.64 -5.66 -15.58
C VAL A 427 9.37 -5.13 -14.34
N ALA A 428 10.68 -4.94 -14.47
CA ALA A 428 11.46 -4.33 -13.40
C ALA A 428 10.87 -2.96 -13.05
N PRO A 429 10.75 -2.61 -11.78
CA PRO A 429 10.12 -1.37 -11.31
C PRO A 429 10.85 -0.11 -11.79
#